data_605d5b4938bb619fb2c1c80c14ed07ea
#
_entry.id   605d5b4938bb619fb2c1c80c14ed07ea
#
_cell.length_a   1.000
_cell.length_b   1.000
_cell.length_c   1.000
_cell.angle_alpha   90.00
_cell.angle_beta   90.00
_cell.angle_gamma   90.00
#
_symmetry.space_group_name_H-M   'P 1'
#
loop_
_entity.id
_entity.type
_entity.pdbx_description
1 polymer ?
#
loop_
_entity_poly.entity_id
_entity_poly.type
_entity_poly.pdbx_seq_one_letter_code
_entity_poly.pdbx_strand_id
1 'polypeptide(L)'
;MNNKARVSICALAVGFALAGAAQAEGVKFMDPTGDDNGAGGYTYPTDAVYTPGSFDLVEFEVTGGDNADFKVTVNDRLADPWGMGVGFATQMVFIFIDQDGAAGKGHTKSLPGLNLEFAPESAWEKVIILSPQPASRVSAEVKAKAADLSADIVIPRRTVGSGKTISAKVKLDELGGGDPSKWGYQVVVQSNEGFPDKSDLLSRKVNEFEGQHRFGGGNDGDCDPHVIDILAGKGAGTPDEAQAQYDMLKHECGADGSSVKRATLSVVRK
;
A
#
# COMPACT_ATOMS: atom_id res chain seq x y z
N MET A 1 -25.15 -80.74 -26.05
CA MET A 1 -25.12 -80.07 -24.76
C MET A 1 -24.08 -78.91 -24.90
N ASN A 2 -24.61 -77.70 -25.13
CA ASN A 2 -23.75 -76.48 -25.36
C ASN A 2 -23.78 -75.58 -24.15
N ASN A 3 -22.71 -75.50 -23.43
CA ASN A 3 -22.48 -74.56 -22.35
C ASN A 3 -21.88 -73.26 -22.94
N LYS A 4 -22.71 -72.19 -22.94
CA LYS A 4 -22.18 -70.83 -23.22
C LYS A 4 -21.83 -70.16 -21.92
N ALA A 5 -20.52 -69.93 -21.72
CA ALA A 5 -20.01 -69.12 -20.64
C ALA A 5 -20.29 -67.65 -20.91
N ARG A 6 -20.94 -66.97 -19.97
CA ARG A 6 -21.16 -65.49 -19.99
C ARG A 6 -19.98 -64.84 -19.28
N VAL A 7 -19.21 -64.05 -20.01
CA VAL A 7 -18.19 -63.17 -19.44
C VAL A 7 -18.83 -61.85 -19.06
N SER A 8 -18.89 -61.55 -17.76
CA SER A 8 -19.31 -60.25 -17.26
C SER A 8 -18.11 -59.34 -17.22
N ILE A 9 -18.15 -58.26 -18.00
CA ILE A 9 -17.19 -57.17 -17.98
C ILE A 9 -17.64 -56.14 -16.93
N CYS A 10 -16.94 -56.07 -15.78
CA CYS A 10 -17.12 -54.98 -14.84
C CYS A 10 -16.34 -53.73 -15.36
N ALA A 11 -17.08 -52.73 -15.80
CA ALA A 11 -16.50 -51.44 -16.11
C ALA A 11 -16.23 -50.66 -14.81
N LEU A 12 -14.94 -50.47 -14.46
CA LEU A 12 -14.50 -49.60 -13.37
C LEU A 12 -14.59 -48.15 -13.88
N ALA A 13 -15.53 -47.37 -13.43
CA ALA A 13 -15.59 -45.93 -13.65
C ALA A 13 -14.64 -45.26 -12.67
N VAL A 14 -13.47 -44.82 -13.16
CA VAL A 14 -12.57 -43.97 -12.41
C VAL A 14 -13.11 -42.55 -12.47
N GLY A 15 -13.77 -42.11 -11.41
CA GLY A 15 -14.18 -40.71 -11.25
C GLY A 15 -12.96 -39.82 -10.98
N PHE A 16 -12.55 -39.02 -11.95
CA PHE A 16 -11.66 -37.90 -11.72
C PHE A 16 -12.41 -36.83 -10.96
N ALA A 17 -12.13 -36.70 -9.65
CA ALA A 17 -12.48 -35.52 -8.89
C ALA A 17 -11.56 -34.38 -9.35
N LEU A 18 -12.06 -33.47 -10.16
CA LEU A 18 -11.45 -32.18 -10.38
C LEU A 18 -11.52 -31.41 -9.06
N ALA A 19 -10.44 -31.43 -8.30
CA ALA A 19 -10.23 -30.48 -7.21
C ALA A 19 -10.09 -29.10 -7.87
N GLY A 20 -11.18 -28.37 -8.00
CA GLY A 20 -11.15 -26.95 -8.33
C GLY A 20 -10.35 -26.28 -7.24
N ALA A 21 -9.22 -25.66 -7.60
CA ALA A 21 -8.54 -24.72 -6.71
C ALA A 21 -9.56 -23.62 -6.39
N ALA A 22 -10.04 -23.58 -5.16
CA ALA A 22 -10.84 -22.47 -4.68
C ALA A 22 -9.93 -21.23 -4.80
N GLN A 23 -10.23 -20.34 -5.73
CA GLN A 23 -9.63 -19.02 -5.74
C GLN A 23 -10.05 -18.38 -4.43
N ALA A 24 -9.06 -18.01 -3.61
CA ALA A 24 -9.34 -17.28 -2.40
C ALA A 24 -10.06 -15.97 -2.80
N GLU A 25 -11.16 -15.72 -2.11
CA GLU A 25 -11.98 -14.55 -2.36
C GLU A 25 -11.14 -13.29 -2.11
N GLY A 26 -11.09 -12.39 -3.09
CA GLY A 26 -10.37 -11.13 -2.97
C GLY A 26 -11.16 -10.12 -2.14
N VAL A 27 -10.48 -9.18 -1.54
CA VAL A 27 -11.11 -8.03 -0.89
C VAL A 27 -10.77 -6.76 -1.66
N LYS A 28 -11.77 -5.89 -1.78
CA LYS A 28 -11.67 -4.60 -2.48
C LYS A 28 -12.16 -3.49 -1.57
N PHE A 29 -11.39 -2.42 -1.55
CA PHE A 29 -11.71 -1.17 -0.87
C PHE A 29 -11.77 -0.06 -1.91
N MET A 30 -12.70 0.85 -1.74
CA MET A 30 -12.81 2.06 -2.52
C MET A 30 -12.39 3.25 -1.65
N ASP A 31 -11.83 4.26 -2.27
CA ASP A 31 -11.47 5.52 -1.63
C ASP A 31 -12.16 6.68 -2.34
N PRO A 32 -12.48 7.81 -1.68
CA PRO A 32 -13.03 8.98 -2.34
C PRO A 32 -12.06 9.53 -3.39
N THR A 33 -12.55 10.35 -4.28
CA THR A 33 -11.73 11.04 -5.27
C THR A 33 -11.55 12.51 -4.92
N GLY A 34 -10.33 13.05 -5.11
CA GLY A 34 -10.01 14.45 -4.94
C GLY A 34 -9.62 14.83 -3.51
N ASP A 35 -9.18 13.86 -2.71
CA ASP A 35 -8.65 14.06 -1.37
C ASP A 35 -7.13 13.80 -1.27
N ASP A 36 -6.46 13.74 -2.41
CA ASP A 36 -5.00 13.63 -2.57
C ASP A 36 -4.24 14.93 -2.18
N ASN A 37 -4.66 15.52 -1.07
CA ASN A 37 -4.14 16.76 -0.50
C ASN A 37 -3.72 16.61 0.97
N GLY A 38 -3.38 15.39 1.36
CA GLY A 38 -2.86 15.04 2.67
C GLY A 38 -3.83 15.36 3.81
N ALA A 39 -3.39 16.21 4.72
CA ALA A 39 -4.21 16.69 5.84
C ALA A 39 -5.26 17.76 5.42
N GLY A 40 -5.48 17.95 4.13
CA GLY A 40 -6.46 18.90 3.58
C GLY A 40 -5.88 20.21 3.04
N GLY A 41 -4.56 20.33 2.94
CA GLY A 41 -3.92 21.59 2.52
C GLY A 41 -2.73 21.42 1.57
N TYR A 42 -2.38 20.20 1.17
CA TYR A 42 -1.22 20.00 0.33
C TYR A 42 -1.46 20.38 -1.12
N THR A 43 -0.43 20.92 -1.74
CA THR A 43 -0.42 21.38 -3.13
C THR A 43 0.59 20.58 -3.94
N TYR A 44 0.21 20.23 -5.16
CA TYR A 44 1.03 19.47 -6.08
C TYR A 44 2.33 20.21 -6.44
N PRO A 45 3.42 19.46 -6.76
CA PRO A 45 4.62 20.02 -7.35
C PRO A 45 4.34 20.73 -8.67
N THR A 46 5.20 21.70 -9.03
CA THR A 46 4.98 22.55 -10.22
C THR A 46 5.45 21.93 -11.53
N ASP A 47 6.19 20.82 -11.51
CA ASP A 47 6.60 20.13 -12.73
C ASP A 47 5.42 19.39 -13.35
N ALA A 48 5.31 19.46 -14.68
CA ALA A 48 4.21 18.87 -15.45
C ALA A 48 4.09 17.33 -15.36
N VAL A 49 5.08 16.65 -14.82
CA VAL A 49 5.03 15.20 -14.59
C VAL A 49 4.12 14.81 -13.42
N TYR A 50 3.73 15.78 -12.58
CA TYR A 50 2.80 15.62 -11.47
C TYR A 50 1.40 16.07 -11.90
N THR A 51 0.69 15.17 -12.55
CA THR A 51 -0.66 15.46 -13.04
C THR A 51 -1.71 15.34 -11.92
N PRO A 52 -2.76 16.19 -11.93
CA PRO A 52 -3.85 16.10 -10.95
C PRO A 52 -4.45 14.69 -10.90
N GLY A 53 -4.65 14.16 -9.70
CA GLY A 53 -5.18 12.81 -9.47
C GLY A 53 -4.14 11.68 -9.63
N SER A 54 -2.88 11.99 -9.96
CA SER A 54 -1.84 10.96 -10.09
C SER A 54 -1.39 10.37 -8.74
N PHE A 55 -1.81 10.97 -7.62
CA PHE A 55 -1.60 10.48 -6.26
C PHE A 55 -2.93 10.21 -5.53
N ASP A 56 -4.06 10.43 -6.17
CA ASP A 56 -5.42 10.25 -5.68
C ASP A 56 -5.77 8.75 -5.72
N LEU A 57 -5.75 8.10 -4.56
CA LEU A 57 -6.11 6.69 -4.39
C LEU A 57 -7.61 6.53 -4.62
N VAL A 58 -8.02 5.63 -5.48
CA VAL A 58 -9.45 5.39 -5.72
C VAL A 58 -9.87 3.94 -5.45
N GLU A 59 -8.91 3.02 -5.48
CA GLU A 59 -9.21 1.60 -5.25
C GLU A 59 -7.98 0.84 -4.74
N PHE A 60 -8.18 0.01 -3.75
CA PHE A 60 -7.23 -1.00 -3.32
C PHE A 60 -7.88 -2.38 -3.40
N GLU A 61 -7.21 -3.33 -4.05
CA GLU A 61 -7.65 -4.72 -4.18
C GLU A 61 -6.53 -5.67 -3.77
N VAL A 62 -6.87 -6.68 -3.02
CA VAL A 62 -5.99 -7.83 -2.77
C VAL A 62 -6.72 -9.12 -3.03
N THR A 63 -6.08 -10.06 -3.74
CA THR A 63 -6.60 -11.42 -3.97
C THR A 63 -5.61 -12.42 -3.41
N GLY A 64 -6.12 -13.44 -2.76
CA GLY A 64 -5.32 -14.50 -2.16
C GLY A 64 -5.07 -15.68 -3.11
N GLY A 65 -4.29 -16.64 -2.65
CA GLY A 65 -3.86 -17.86 -3.34
C GLY A 65 -2.49 -18.27 -2.80
N ASP A 66 -1.67 -18.96 -3.61
CA ASP A 66 -0.25 -19.20 -3.29
C ASP A 66 0.54 -17.88 -3.21
N ASN A 67 0.08 -16.86 -3.92
CA ASN A 67 0.54 -15.49 -3.84
C ASN A 67 -0.64 -14.58 -3.48
N ALA A 68 -0.36 -13.50 -2.78
CA ALA A 68 -1.26 -12.37 -2.66
C ALA A 68 -0.95 -11.38 -3.78
N ASP A 69 -1.96 -11.02 -4.57
CA ASP A 69 -1.89 -10.03 -5.64
C ASP A 69 -2.44 -8.70 -5.11
N PHE A 70 -1.60 -7.71 -5.03
CA PHE A 70 -1.94 -6.36 -4.56
C PHE A 70 -2.08 -5.41 -5.75
N LYS A 71 -3.16 -4.63 -5.78
CA LYS A 71 -3.41 -3.61 -6.79
C LYS A 71 -3.86 -2.31 -6.12
N VAL A 72 -3.20 -1.24 -6.48
CA VAL A 72 -3.50 0.12 -6.05
C VAL A 72 -3.80 0.95 -7.29
N THR A 73 -5.00 1.49 -7.38
CA THR A 73 -5.44 2.30 -8.52
C THR A 73 -5.55 3.76 -8.09
N VAL A 74 -4.95 4.64 -8.86
CA VAL A 74 -5.04 6.09 -8.69
C VAL A 74 -5.98 6.71 -9.73
N ASN A 75 -6.40 7.95 -9.52
CA ASN A 75 -7.41 8.60 -10.36
C ASN A 75 -6.89 9.02 -11.74
N ASP A 76 -5.58 9.18 -11.92
CA ASP A 76 -5.02 9.53 -13.23
C ASP A 76 -4.15 8.39 -13.80
N ARG A 77 -3.83 8.51 -15.09
CA ARG A 77 -2.99 7.56 -15.79
C ARG A 77 -1.55 7.66 -15.29
N LEU A 78 -0.99 6.52 -14.92
CA LEU A 78 0.42 6.40 -14.56
C LEU A 78 1.33 6.75 -15.75
N ALA A 79 2.43 7.45 -15.45
CA ALA A 79 3.45 7.80 -16.41
C ALA A 79 4.84 7.44 -15.86
N ASP A 80 5.76 7.14 -16.76
CA ASP A 80 7.17 6.86 -16.45
C ASP A 80 8.09 7.91 -17.09
N PRO A 81 7.98 9.20 -16.67
CA PRO A 81 8.76 10.29 -17.26
C PRO A 81 10.26 10.15 -17.00
N TRP A 82 10.67 9.38 -16.01
CA TRP A 82 12.07 9.20 -15.64
C TRP A 82 12.67 7.88 -16.13
N GLY A 83 11.92 7.11 -16.92
CA GLY A 83 12.40 5.86 -17.52
C GLY A 83 12.75 4.79 -16.48
N MET A 84 11.98 4.64 -15.43
CA MET A 84 12.19 3.63 -14.38
C MET A 84 11.96 2.20 -14.91
N GLY A 85 11.24 2.05 -16.04
CA GLY A 85 11.04 0.78 -16.72
C GLY A 85 9.97 -0.13 -16.08
N VAL A 86 9.20 0.40 -15.13
CA VAL A 86 8.13 -0.33 -14.44
C VAL A 86 6.74 0.26 -14.72
N GLY A 87 6.64 1.28 -15.59
CA GLY A 87 5.39 1.88 -16.03
C GLY A 87 4.87 3.02 -15.15
N PHE A 88 5.62 3.41 -14.12
CA PHE A 88 5.38 4.59 -13.30
C PHE A 88 6.70 5.08 -12.70
N ALA A 89 6.75 6.34 -12.25
CA ALA A 89 7.97 6.92 -11.72
C ALA A 89 7.78 7.81 -10.48
N THR A 90 6.68 8.54 -10.38
CA THR A 90 6.51 9.59 -9.37
C THR A 90 5.90 9.08 -8.06
N GLN A 91 5.15 8.00 -8.09
CA GLN A 91 4.45 7.45 -6.93
C GLN A 91 5.32 6.48 -6.13
N MET A 92 5.04 6.40 -4.85
CA MET A 92 5.53 5.37 -3.95
C MET A 92 4.37 4.98 -3.03
N VAL A 93 4.09 3.68 -2.90
CA VAL A 93 2.94 3.20 -2.12
C VAL A 93 3.42 2.27 -1.02
N PHE A 94 2.88 2.47 0.18
CA PHE A 94 3.09 1.61 1.33
C PHE A 94 1.77 0.94 1.70
N ILE A 95 1.75 -0.37 1.76
CA ILE A 95 0.58 -1.15 2.17
C ILE A 95 0.90 -1.78 3.52
N PHE A 96 0.42 -1.17 4.59
CA PHE A 96 0.53 -1.70 5.95
C PHE A 96 -0.58 -2.72 6.17
N ILE A 97 -0.23 -3.83 6.81
CA ILE A 97 -1.11 -4.99 7.01
C ILE A 97 -1.15 -5.33 8.49
N ASP A 98 -2.33 -5.23 9.08
CA ASP A 98 -2.65 -5.79 10.38
C ASP A 98 -3.36 -7.14 10.17
N GLN A 99 -2.66 -8.22 10.50
CA GLN A 99 -3.08 -9.58 10.17
C GLN A 99 -4.02 -10.18 11.20
N ASP A 100 -3.92 -9.79 12.46
CA ASP A 100 -4.63 -10.46 13.56
C ASP A 100 -5.67 -9.58 14.27
N GLY A 101 -5.66 -8.26 14.04
CA GLY A 101 -6.56 -7.31 14.68
C GLY A 101 -6.37 -7.21 16.21
N ALA A 102 -5.22 -7.64 16.72
CA ALA A 102 -4.97 -7.71 18.14
C ALA A 102 -4.25 -6.45 18.64
N ALA A 103 -4.95 -5.65 19.41
CA ALA A 103 -4.39 -4.43 19.97
C ALA A 103 -3.08 -4.68 20.73
N GLY A 104 -2.07 -3.84 20.44
CA GLY A 104 -0.76 -3.90 21.11
C GLY A 104 0.16 -5.00 20.61
N LYS A 105 -0.20 -5.69 19.53
CA LYS A 105 0.70 -6.56 18.75
C LYS A 105 1.06 -5.85 17.44
N GLY A 106 2.27 -6.12 16.94
CA GLY A 106 2.76 -5.43 15.75
C GLY A 106 3.40 -4.08 16.06
N HIS A 107 3.59 -3.29 15.00
CA HIS A 107 4.28 -2.01 15.03
C HIS A 107 3.29 -0.85 15.00
N THR A 108 3.48 0.14 15.87
CA THR A 108 2.73 1.40 15.83
C THR A 108 3.51 2.53 15.17
N LYS A 109 4.82 2.37 14.96
CA LYS A 109 5.62 3.33 14.21
C LYS A 109 5.46 3.10 12.70
N SER A 110 5.38 4.17 11.94
CA SER A 110 5.46 4.09 10.47
C SER A 110 6.91 3.95 9.99
N LEU A 111 7.07 3.85 8.67
CA LEU A 111 8.38 3.85 8.04
C LEU A 111 9.00 5.26 8.02
N PRO A 112 10.35 5.35 8.03
CA PRO A 112 11.05 6.62 7.93
C PRO A 112 10.64 7.43 6.68
N GLY A 113 10.39 8.72 6.87
CA GLY A 113 9.98 9.65 5.81
C GLY A 113 8.47 9.85 5.68
N LEU A 114 7.64 9.14 6.45
CA LEU A 114 6.17 9.30 6.46
C LEU A 114 5.67 10.19 7.61
N ASN A 115 6.42 10.25 8.70
CA ASN A 115 6.14 11.08 9.89
C ASN A 115 4.74 10.90 10.47
N LEU A 116 4.29 9.66 10.61
CA LEU A 116 3.01 9.29 11.21
C LEU A 116 3.17 8.05 12.10
N GLU A 117 2.12 7.70 12.83
CA GLU A 117 2.04 6.50 13.64
C GLU A 117 0.70 5.78 13.46
N PHE A 118 0.56 4.61 14.04
CA PHE A 118 -0.66 3.80 14.00
C PHE A 118 -1.28 3.72 15.39
N ALA A 119 -2.60 3.71 15.43
CA ALA A 119 -3.35 3.41 16.65
C ALA A 119 -2.98 1.99 17.15
N PRO A 120 -2.90 1.77 18.46
CA PRO A 120 -2.54 0.46 19.02
C PRO A 120 -3.42 -0.70 18.53
N GLU A 121 -4.70 -0.43 18.25
CA GLU A 121 -5.66 -1.39 17.70
C GLU A 121 -5.51 -1.63 16.19
N SER A 122 -4.61 -0.92 15.55
CA SER A 122 -4.29 -0.98 14.14
C SER A 122 -2.78 -1.15 13.92
N ALA A 123 -2.09 -1.72 14.92
CA ALA A 123 -0.67 -2.03 14.82
C ALA A 123 -0.46 -3.04 13.68
N TRP A 124 0.55 -2.80 12.85
CA TRP A 124 0.80 -3.59 11.65
C TRP A 124 1.92 -4.62 11.87
N GLU A 125 1.78 -5.81 11.28
CA GLU A 125 2.80 -6.88 11.29
C GLU A 125 3.65 -6.90 10.03
N LYS A 126 3.08 -6.47 8.89
CA LYS A 126 3.81 -6.42 7.62
C LYS A 126 3.53 -5.13 6.88
N VAL A 127 4.52 -4.65 6.14
CA VAL A 127 4.34 -3.56 5.20
C VAL A 127 4.97 -3.92 3.85
N ILE A 128 4.22 -3.67 2.77
CA ILE A 128 4.69 -3.88 1.39
C ILE A 128 5.05 -2.52 0.81
N ILE A 129 6.21 -2.42 0.20
CA ILE A 129 6.65 -1.20 -0.49
C ILE A 129 6.51 -1.39 -2.00
N LEU A 130 5.58 -0.68 -2.62
CA LEU A 130 5.46 -0.58 -4.08
C LEU A 130 6.22 0.67 -4.55
N SER A 131 7.36 0.46 -5.15
CA SER A 131 8.26 1.52 -5.57
C SER A 131 8.62 1.38 -7.05
N PRO A 132 8.83 2.49 -7.78
CA PRO A 132 9.41 2.45 -9.13
C PRO A 132 10.91 2.16 -9.09
N GLN A 133 11.56 2.29 -7.93
CA GLN A 133 12.98 2.00 -7.76
C GLN A 133 13.26 0.50 -7.83
N PRO A 134 14.45 0.08 -8.29
CA PRO A 134 14.83 -1.32 -8.24
C PRO A 134 14.76 -1.91 -6.83
N ALA A 135 14.27 -3.14 -6.69
CA ALA A 135 14.13 -3.80 -5.39
C ALA A 135 15.44 -3.84 -4.58
N SER A 136 16.59 -3.96 -5.26
CA SER A 136 17.91 -3.91 -4.61
C SER A 136 18.20 -2.56 -3.96
N ARG A 137 17.75 -1.44 -4.57
CA ARG A 137 17.90 -0.12 -4.02
C ARG A 137 16.98 0.06 -2.81
N VAL A 138 15.70 -0.30 -2.93
CA VAL A 138 14.75 -0.25 -1.81
C VAL A 138 15.27 -1.07 -0.63
N SER A 139 15.79 -2.28 -0.88
CA SER A 139 16.38 -3.14 0.15
C SER A 139 17.60 -2.49 0.84
N ALA A 140 18.43 -1.79 0.09
CA ALA A 140 19.59 -1.09 0.65
C ALA A 140 19.15 0.08 1.56
N GLU A 141 18.13 0.83 1.16
CA GLU A 141 17.54 1.91 1.96
C GLU A 141 16.89 1.38 3.24
N VAL A 142 16.13 0.26 3.14
CA VAL A 142 15.54 -0.41 4.32
C VAL A 142 16.64 -0.81 5.31
N LYS A 143 17.70 -1.46 4.84
CA LYS A 143 18.83 -1.85 5.71
C LYS A 143 19.52 -0.66 6.38
N ALA A 144 19.61 0.47 5.68
CA ALA A 144 20.28 1.66 6.18
C ALA A 144 19.42 2.48 7.16
N LYS A 145 18.10 2.54 6.95
CA LYS A 145 17.22 3.51 7.60
C LYS A 145 16.10 2.90 8.44
N ALA A 146 15.76 1.63 8.20
CA ALA A 146 14.68 0.89 8.88
C ALA A 146 15.15 -0.54 9.24
N ALA A 147 16.39 -0.69 9.72
CA ALA A 147 16.98 -2.00 10.00
C ALA A 147 16.21 -2.79 11.06
N ASP A 148 15.67 -2.10 12.06
CA ASP A 148 14.85 -2.64 13.15
C ASP A 148 13.48 -3.16 12.69
N LEU A 149 12.98 -2.68 11.55
CA LEU A 149 11.72 -3.09 10.95
C LEU A 149 11.92 -4.04 9.76
N SER A 150 13.17 -4.30 9.36
CA SER A 150 13.50 -4.97 8.10
C SER A 150 12.93 -6.37 7.92
N ALA A 151 12.66 -7.09 9.01
CA ALA A 151 12.02 -8.42 8.98
C ALA A 151 10.54 -8.38 8.58
N ASP A 152 9.91 -7.23 8.74
CA ASP A 152 8.48 -7.03 8.51
C ASP A 152 8.20 -6.14 7.28
N ILE A 153 9.26 -5.69 6.60
CA ILE A 153 9.17 -4.95 5.35
C ILE A 153 9.33 -5.90 4.16
N VAL A 154 8.30 -6.00 3.34
CA VAL A 154 8.29 -6.84 2.15
C VAL A 154 8.48 -5.96 0.91
N ILE A 155 9.51 -6.29 0.12
CA ILE A 155 9.81 -5.63 -1.13
C ILE A 155 9.53 -6.62 -2.26
N PRO A 156 8.44 -6.42 -3.04
CA PRO A 156 8.12 -7.31 -4.14
C PRO A 156 9.27 -7.40 -5.15
N ARG A 157 9.51 -8.57 -5.71
CA ARG A 157 10.53 -8.77 -6.76
C ARG A 157 10.28 -7.90 -7.97
N ARG A 158 9.02 -7.58 -8.24
CA ARG A 158 8.58 -6.74 -9.34
C ARG A 158 7.33 -5.98 -8.94
N THR A 159 7.38 -4.67 -9.18
CA THR A 159 6.24 -3.77 -9.15
C THR A 159 5.96 -3.33 -10.59
N VAL A 160 4.70 -3.22 -10.99
CA VAL A 160 4.29 -2.88 -12.36
C VAL A 160 3.18 -1.85 -12.33
N GLY A 161 3.38 -0.74 -13.05
CA GLY A 161 2.35 0.23 -13.37
C GLY A 161 1.73 -0.06 -14.74
N SER A 162 0.40 -0.05 -14.83
CA SER A 162 -0.33 -0.21 -16.10
C SER A 162 -1.65 0.56 -16.04
N GLY A 163 -1.86 1.46 -17.00
CA GLY A 163 -3.05 2.30 -17.00
C GLY A 163 -3.05 3.23 -15.79
N LYS A 164 -3.94 3.00 -14.85
CA LYS A 164 -4.07 3.73 -13.57
C LYS A 164 -3.61 2.90 -12.35
N THR A 165 -3.18 1.65 -12.55
CA THR A 165 -2.98 0.68 -11.48
C THR A 165 -1.53 0.31 -11.30
N ILE A 166 -1.04 0.40 -10.05
CA ILE A 166 0.23 -0.15 -9.59
C ILE A 166 -0.05 -1.51 -8.97
N SER A 167 0.68 -2.54 -9.38
CA SER A 167 0.46 -3.91 -8.91
C SER A 167 1.74 -4.63 -8.53
N ALA A 168 1.63 -5.59 -7.61
CA ALA A 168 2.68 -6.51 -7.26
C ALA A 168 2.12 -7.84 -6.76
N LYS A 169 2.91 -8.90 -6.94
CA LYS A 169 2.66 -10.22 -6.38
C LYS A 169 3.67 -10.51 -5.28
N VAL A 170 3.17 -10.97 -4.14
CA VAL A 170 3.98 -11.38 -2.99
C VAL A 170 3.58 -12.80 -2.62
N LYS A 171 4.57 -13.66 -2.36
CA LYS A 171 4.28 -15.00 -1.83
C LYS A 171 3.62 -14.87 -0.47
N LEU A 172 2.58 -15.66 -0.24
CA LEU A 172 1.86 -15.62 1.03
C LEU A 172 2.78 -15.98 2.21
N ASP A 173 3.75 -16.87 2.00
CA ASP A 173 4.76 -17.23 3.01
C ASP A 173 5.66 -16.04 3.41
N GLU A 174 5.94 -15.11 2.49
CA GLU A 174 6.72 -13.89 2.80
C GLU A 174 5.93 -12.93 3.71
N LEU A 175 4.61 -13.06 3.74
CA LEU A 175 3.70 -12.32 4.62
C LEU A 175 3.40 -13.08 5.93
N GLY A 176 3.95 -14.27 6.14
CA GLY A 176 3.68 -15.10 7.33
C GLY A 176 2.46 -16.02 7.18
N GLY A 177 1.88 -16.13 5.98
CA GLY A 177 0.70 -16.94 5.72
C GLY A 177 -0.60 -16.27 6.14
N GLY A 178 -1.71 -16.98 6.07
CA GLY A 178 -3.03 -16.48 6.48
C GLY A 178 -3.96 -16.20 5.29
N ASP A 179 -5.06 -15.55 5.57
CA ASP A 179 -6.11 -15.23 4.60
C ASP A 179 -6.17 -13.71 4.37
N PRO A 180 -5.67 -13.20 3.22
CA PRO A 180 -5.67 -11.76 2.94
C PRO A 180 -7.04 -11.09 3.00
N SER A 181 -8.12 -11.83 2.82
CA SER A 181 -9.47 -11.27 2.89
C SER A 181 -9.91 -10.88 4.32
N LYS A 182 -9.16 -11.32 5.34
CA LYS A 182 -9.47 -11.07 6.76
C LYS A 182 -8.57 -10.03 7.41
N TRP A 183 -7.53 -9.60 6.71
CA TRP A 183 -6.58 -8.64 7.23
C TRP A 183 -7.13 -7.21 7.20
N GLY A 184 -6.58 -6.37 8.06
CA GLY A 184 -6.76 -4.93 7.98
C GLY A 184 -5.67 -4.32 7.12
N TYR A 185 -6.02 -3.27 6.39
CA TYR A 185 -5.10 -2.59 5.49
C TYR A 185 -5.11 -1.10 5.71
N GLN A 186 -3.93 -0.51 5.65
CA GLN A 186 -3.78 0.91 5.43
C GLN A 186 -2.87 1.12 4.22
N VAL A 187 -3.40 1.79 3.22
CA VAL A 187 -2.66 2.13 1.99
C VAL A 187 -2.26 3.60 2.09
N VAL A 188 -0.98 3.86 1.91
CA VAL A 188 -0.42 5.21 1.97
C VAL A 188 0.23 5.53 0.63
N VAL A 189 -0.18 6.61 -0.01
CA VAL A 189 0.39 7.11 -1.26
C VAL A 189 1.30 8.30 -0.96
N GLN A 190 2.53 8.21 -1.48
CA GLN A 190 3.57 9.22 -1.31
C GLN A 190 4.35 9.42 -2.62
N SER A 191 5.09 10.51 -2.73
CA SER A 191 5.96 10.79 -3.86
C SER A 191 7.30 10.06 -3.71
N ASN A 192 7.77 9.48 -4.82
CA ASN A 192 9.09 8.84 -4.91
C ASN A 192 10.23 9.86 -4.91
N GLU A 193 11.31 9.56 -4.19
CA GLU A 193 12.53 10.36 -4.14
C GLU A 193 13.71 9.59 -4.72
N GLY A 194 14.38 10.20 -5.68
CA GLY A 194 15.62 9.65 -6.24
C GLY A 194 16.83 9.85 -5.32
N PHE A 195 16.81 10.91 -4.52
CA PHE A 195 17.87 11.30 -3.57
C PHE A 195 17.21 11.67 -2.24
N PRO A 196 16.77 10.68 -1.45
CA PRO A 196 16.06 10.92 -0.21
C PRO A 196 16.99 11.55 0.84
N ASP A 197 16.41 12.26 1.78
CA ASP A 197 17.12 12.73 2.96
C ASP A 197 17.68 11.54 3.76
N LYS A 198 18.63 11.79 4.65
CA LYS A 198 19.27 10.71 5.43
C LYS A 198 18.28 9.89 6.24
N SER A 199 17.17 10.50 6.67
CA SER A 199 16.11 9.88 7.48
C SER A 199 15.00 9.26 6.67
N ASP A 200 14.83 9.59 5.39
CA ASP A 200 13.67 9.21 4.58
C ASP A 200 13.93 7.93 3.77
N LEU A 201 12.94 7.06 3.70
CA LEU A 201 13.00 5.81 2.94
C LEU A 201 12.45 6.03 1.52
N LEU A 202 13.24 6.64 0.63
CA LEU A 202 12.87 6.93 -0.77
C LEU A 202 11.57 7.76 -0.95
N SER A 203 10.96 8.22 0.13
CA SER A 203 9.81 9.11 0.11
C SER A 203 10.24 10.57 0.17
N ARG A 204 9.40 11.46 -0.37
CA ARG A 204 9.65 12.92 -0.33
C ARG A 204 8.92 13.55 0.83
N LYS A 205 9.58 14.44 1.52
CA LYS A 205 8.90 15.34 2.47
C LYS A 205 7.95 16.27 1.73
N VAL A 206 6.88 16.67 2.39
CA VAL A 206 6.05 17.81 2.01
C VAL A 206 6.70 19.06 2.59
N ASN A 207 6.85 20.12 1.83
CA ASN A 207 7.44 21.39 2.26
C ASN A 207 6.35 22.42 2.59
N GLU A 208 6.74 23.56 3.16
CA GLU A 208 5.83 24.70 3.36
C GLU A 208 5.29 25.21 2.02
N PHE A 209 6.15 25.34 1.01
CA PHE A 209 5.79 25.74 -0.35
C PHE A 209 6.08 24.63 -1.33
N GLU A 210 5.25 24.53 -2.38
CA GLU A 210 5.49 23.60 -3.47
C GLU A 210 6.78 23.95 -4.22
N GLY A 211 7.52 22.90 -4.57
CA GLY A 211 8.69 22.99 -5.43
C GLY A 211 8.46 22.30 -6.77
N GLN A 212 9.49 22.29 -7.61
CA GLN A 212 9.42 21.58 -8.90
C GLN A 212 9.01 20.11 -8.72
N HIS A 213 9.54 19.43 -7.70
CA HIS A 213 9.33 18.01 -7.44
C HIS A 213 8.91 17.70 -6.00
N ARG A 214 8.46 18.70 -5.25
CA ARG A 214 8.03 18.58 -3.85
C ARG A 214 6.64 19.14 -3.67
N PHE A 215 5.79 18.43 -2.95
CA PHE A 215 4.49 18.93 -2.51
C PHE A 215 4.68 20.08 -1.53
N GLY A 216 3.78 21.05 -1.59
CA GLY A 216 3.69 22.17 -0.66
C GLY A 216 2.50 22.08 0.28
N GLY A 217 2.32 23.09 1.11
CA GLY A 217 1.20 23.19 2.05
C GLY A 217 1.43 22.48 3.39
N GLY A 218 2.64 21.94 3.60
CA GLY A 218 3.08 21.39 4.88
C GLY A 218 3.80 22.42 5.74
N ASN A 219 4.72 21.95 6.56
CA ASN A 219 5.59 22.75 7.41
C ASN A 219 7.05 22.38 7.10
N ASP A 220 7.97 23.33 7.19
CA ASP A 220 9.41 23.06 6.97
C ASP A 220 10.05 22.16 8.05
N GLY A 221 9.35 21.96 9.18
CA GLY A 221 9.74 21.01 10.23
C GLY A 221 9.26 19.58 9.93
N ASP A 222 9.55 18.66 10.85
CA ASP A 222 9.11 17.27 10.78
C ASP A 222 7.82 17.04 11.58
N CYS A 223 6.91 18.03 11.63
CA CYS A 223 5.69 17.95 12.43
C CYS A 223 4.48 17.41 11.66
N ASP A 224 4.41 17.69 10.36
CA ASP A 224 3.31 17.25 9.50
C ASP A 224 3.54 15.85 8.91
N PRO A 225 2.46 15.09 8.62
CA PRO A 225 2.57 13.81 7.95
C PRO A 225 2.99 14.02 6.48
N HIS A 226 4.03 13.32 6.05
CA HIS A 226 4.51 13.41 4.68
C HIS A 226 3.82 12.39 3.78
N VAL A 227 2.48 12.42 3.73
CA VAL A 227 1.66 11.51 2.92
C VAL A 227 0.62 12.30 2.14
N ILE A 228 0.37 11.90 0.91
CA ILE A 228 -0.48 12.63 -0.02
C ILE A 228 -1.92 12.14 0.07
N ASP A 229 -2.08 10.82 0.16
CA ASP A 229 -3.37 10.16 0.22
C ASP A 229 -3.30 8.86 1.03
N ILE A 230 -4.41 8.45 1.65
CA ILE A 230 -4.51 7.24 2.45
C ILE A 230 -5.86 6.56 2.26
N LEU A 231 -5.91 5.25 2.39
CA LEU A 231 -7.18 4.53 2.48
C LEU A 231 -7.89 4.88 3.80
N ALA A 232 -9.08 5.47 3.72
CA ALA A 232 -9.78 5.99 4.89
C ALA A 232 -11.20 5.45 5.05
N GLY A 233 -11.83 5.79 6.18
CA GLY A 233 -13.21 5.46 6.46
C GLY A 233 -13.49 3.97 6.55
N LYS A 234 -14.45 3.49 5.76
CA LYS A 234 -14.87 2.08 5.68
C LYS A 234 -14.42 1.41 4.38
N GLY A 235 -13.67 2.12 3.55
CA GLY A 235 -13.26 1.66 2.23
C GLY A 235 -14.45 1.45 1.30
N ALA A 236 -15.44 2.34 1.35
CA ALA A 236 -16.62 2.37 0.50
C ALA A 236 -16.51 3.40 -0.63
N GLY A 237 -15.56 4.32 -0.56
CA GLY A 237 -15.34 5.39 -1.52
C GLY A 237 -16.44 6.45 -1.49
N THR A 238 -17.08 6.63 -0.34
CA THR A 238 -18.11 7.66 -0.18
C THR A 238 -17.48 9.01 0.15
N PRO A 239 -18.06 10.15 -0.31
CA PRO A 239 -17.44 11.46 -0.14
C PRO A 239 -17.17 11.87 1.32
N ASP A 240 -17.89 11.29 2.28
CA ASP A 240 -17.67 11.52 3.71
C ASP A 240 -16.41 10.84 4.25
N GLU A 241 -15.85 9.86 3.52
CA GLU A 241 -14.60 9.20 3.91
C GLU A 241 -13.37 10.10 3.71
N ALA A 242 -13.43 11.13 2.87
CA ALA A 242 -12.42 12.18 2.80
C ALA A 242 -12.25 12.91 4.16
N GLN A 243 -13.34 13.10 4.90
CA GLN A 243 -13.24 13.65 6.26
C GLN A 243 -12.54 12.68 7.22
N ALA A 244 -12.72 11.38 7.03
CA ALA A 244 -12.02 10.38 7.84
C ALA A 244 -10.50 10.41 7.59
N GLN A 245 -10.05 10.64 6.35
CA GLN A 245 -8.65 10.90 6.04
C GLN A 245 -8.13 12.12 6.80
N TYR A 246 -8.80 13.26 6.69
CA TYR A 246 -8.38 14.48 7.39
C TYR A 246 -8.34 14.29 8.91
N ASP A 247 -9.28 13.52 9.48
CA ASP A 247 -9.29 13.22 10.90
C ASP A 247 -8.12 12.34 11.34
N MET A 248 -7.75 11.33 10.53
CA MET A 248 -6.56 10.50 10.78
C MET A 248 -5.25 11.25 10.62
N LEU A 249 -5.19 12.20 9.67
CA LEU A 249 -3.99 13.00 9.41
C LEU A 249 -3.88 14.25 10.30
N LYS A 250 -4.79 14.45 11.27
CA LYS A 250 -4.65 15.53 12.27
C LYS A 250 -3.36 15.38 13.07
N HIS A 251 -2.59 16.45 13.10
CA HIS A 251 -1.33 16.55 13.80
C HIS A 251 -1.20 17.91 14.49
N GLU A 252 -0.22 18.07 15.34
CA GLU A 252 0.07 19.33 16.03
C GLU A 252 1.57 19.62 15.96
N CYS A 253 1.91 20.82 15.51
CA CYS A 253 3.27 21.32 15.40
C CYS A 253 3.61 22.26 16.55
N GLY A 254 4.80 22.13 17.10
CA GLY A 254 5.38 23.11 18.01
C GLY A 254 5.79 24.38 17.29
N ALA A 255 6.01 25.44 18.04
CA ALA A 255 6.48 26.73 17.50
C ALA A 255 7.87 26.64 16.83
N ASP A 256 8.63 25.61 17.13
CA ASP A 256 9.94 25.30 16.55
C ASP A 256 9.86 24.33 15.34
N GLY A 257 8.64 24.00 14.88
CA GLY A 257 8.40 23.04 13.81
C GLY A 257 8.54 21.58 14.20
N SER A 258 8.77 21.27 15.48
CA SER A 258 8.81 19.89 15.96
C SER A 258 7.40 19.30 16.09
N SER A 259 7.29 17.97 16.01
CA SER A 259 6.02 17.27 16.21
C SER A 259 5.64 17.24 17.70
N VAL A 260 4.55 17.89 18.05
CA VAL A 260 3.90 17.79 19.38
C VAL A 260 2.96 16.58 19.40
N LYS A 261 2.22 16.38 18.30
CA LYS A 261 1.34 15.23 18.10
C LYS A 261 1.43 14.77 16.65
N ARG A 262 1.73 13.50 16.47
CA ARG A 262 1.75 12.89 15.12
C ARG A 262 0.36 12.50 14.67
N ALA A 263 0.17 12.50 13.36
CA ALA A 263 -0.98 11.88 12.72
C ALA A 263 -1.03 10.39 13.09
N THR A 264 -2.23 9.89 13.38
CA THR A 264 -2.43 8.51 13.85
C THR A 264 -3.39 7.79 12.92
N LEU A 265 -2.87 6.80 12.20
CA LEU A 265 -3.64 6.02 11.24
C LEU A 265 -4.32 4.81 11.88
N SER A 266 -5.42 4.41 11.27
CA SER A 266 -6.11 3.15 11.53
C SER A 266 -6.20 2.33 10.25
N VAL A 267 -6.23 1.00 10.39
CA VAL A 267 -6.48 0.11 9.26
C VAL A 267 -7.96 0.04 8.92
N VAL A 268 -8.27 -0.21 7.65
CA VAL A 268 -9.61 -0.48 7.15
C VAL A 268 -9.78 -1.99 6.99
N ARG A 269 -10.94 -2.54 7.41
CA ARG A 269 -11.29 -3.97 7.32
C ARG A 269 -12.66 -4.14 6.66
N LYS A 270 -12.87 -5.26 5.98
CA LYS A 270 -14.19 -5.69 5.46
C LYS A 270 -14.85 -6.65 6.44
#